data_d9ec7a8beb5a74da0705e0125e6ab2b8
#
_entry.id   d9ec7a8beb5a74da0705e0125e6ab2b8
#
_cell.length_a   1.000
_cell.length_b   1.000
_cell.length_c   1.000
_cell.angle_alpha   90.00
_cell.angle_beta   90.00
_cell.angle_gamma   90.00
#
_symmetry.space_group_name_H-M   'P 1'
#
loop_
_entity.id
_entity.type
_entity.pdbx_description
1 polymer ?
#
loop_
_entity_poly.entity_id
_entity_poly.type
_entity_poly.pdbx_seq_one_letter_code
_entity_poly.pdbx_strand_id
1 'polypeptide(L)'
;MSRPARFTGLAAIATCVGAAVVTTCSLGAFGANVQAGAIPVVINEVLASNGHTRADPQGEYDDWIELYNRGTTPVNLGGMYLTDDPAEPTKWQFPKNASTQTTVPAHGYLLVWADSEVGDSGLHASFNLSASGESVALFDLDGLTPIDSIDFDAQRTDISFGRFPDGGDTWSLLTPPTPGAQNIRVYQGFVEKPRFSPERGFYEGEVLVSITCPTPGAAVYYTTDGSTPFQIASGVRSGAVTTLYTGPVHITRTTCLRAAAIKDGWYPSPVETNTYIFVKDVITQSPTGAKPGSAWPSSGVNGQTIDYGMDPDVVNDPRYRNLMDDALLAIPSLSLVTDLANLFDPQTGIYVHARSQGQAWERPVSVELIRPDGLKGFQIDAGLRIRGGYSRSGGNPKHAFRLFFGPEYGAPTLKYPLFETEGVDEFEGVDLRTSQNYSWSYEGGNSNSHDTFVREVFSRDTQRDMGRPYTRSRYYHLYLDGQYWGLYQTQERAEASYAASYFGGDKEDYDVVKSKAGNGGYDIEATDGTLDAWRQLWNAAGSGFDNDDTYYRVQGLNPDGTRNPSYPKLLDVDNLI
;
A
#
# COMPACT_ATOMS: atom_id res chain seq x y z
N MET A 1 29.91 49.65 27.96
CA MET A 1 31.35 49.67 27.62
C MET A 1 31.61 48.30 26.97
N SER A 2 31.97 48.09 25.82
CA SER A 2 32.59 48.66 24.67
C SER A 2 32.14 47.84 23.42
N ARG A 3 31.74 48.55 22.39
CA ARG A 3 31.67 48.11 20.99
C ARG A 3 33.08 48.23 20.37
N PRO A 4 33.29 47.94 19.07
CA PRO A 4 32.95 46.88 18.11
C PRO A 4 34.15 46.52 17.23
N ALA A 5 33.95 45.59 16.26
CA ALA A 5 34.72 45.62 15.00
C ALA A 5 33.84 45.07 13.83
N ARG A 6 33.63 45.98 12.86
CA ARG A 6 33.10 45.66 11.52
C ARG A 6 34.24 45.11 10.66
N PHE A 7 33.94 44.09 9.86
CA PHE A 7 34.67 43.85 8.63
C PHE A 7 33.68 43.71 7.46
N THR A 8 33.81 44.63 6.53
CA THR A 8 33.20 44.66 5.21
C THR A 8 34.02 43.78 4.29
N GLY A 9 33.35 42.85 3.63
CA GLY A 9 33.92 42.03 2.55
C GLY A 9 32.96 41.96 1.38
N LEU A 10 33.34 42.52 0.24
CA LEU A 10 32.62 42.55 -1.04
C LEU A 10 32.25 41.16 -1.50
N ALA A 11 31.00 40.98 -1.89
CA ALA A 11 30.54 39.84 -2.65
C ALA A 11 30.80 40.05 -4.13
N ALA A 12 31.66 39.24 -4.71
CA ALA A 12 31.78 39.11 -6.15
C ALA A 12 30.79 38.05 -6.65
N ILE A 13 29.87 38.48 -7.49
CA ILE A 13 28.90 37.60 -8.17
C ILE A 13 29.71 36.91 -9.30
N ALA A 14 30.01 35.63 -9.11
CA ALA A 14 30.50 34.77 -10.19
C ALA A 14 29.28 34.00 -10.77
N THR A 15 28.90 34.40 -11.98
CA THR A 15 27.92 33.69 -12.80
C THR A 15 28.57 32.40 -13.31
N CYS A 16 28.37 31.27 -12.68
CA CYS A 16 28.73 29.97 -13.24
C CYS A 16 27.64 29.53 -14.22
N VAL A 17 27.94 29.69 -15.51
CA VAL A 17 27.26 28.96 -16.59
C VAL A 17 27.70 27.51 -16.45
N GLY A 18 26.85 26.68 -15.89
CA GLY A 18 27.04 25.22 -15.82
C GLY A 18 26.83 24.60 -17.19
N ALA A 19 27.92 24.30 -17.89
CA ALA A 19 27.88 23.40 -19.02
C ALA A 19 27.51 22.00 -18.49
N ALA A 20 26.34 21.51 -18.88
CA ALA A 20 25.96 20.11 -18.68
C ALA A 20 26.92 19.26 -19.50
N VAL A 21 27.87 18.62 -18.85
CA VAL A 21 28.67 17.55 -19.44
C VAL A 21 27.75 16.34 -19.54
N VAL A 22 27.14 16.15 -20.71
CA VAL A 22 26.52 14.86 -21.08
C VAL A 22 27.68 13.89 -21.22
N THR A 23 27.94 13.13 -20.20
CA THR A 23 28.79 11.96 -20.28
C THR A 23 28.02 10.91 -21.07
N THR A 24 28.21 10.88 -22.37
CA THR A 24 27.83 9.74 -23.21
C THR A 24 28.70 8.56 -22.75
N CYS A 25 28.10 7.72 -21.88
CA CYS A 25 28.60 6.38 -21.71
C CYS A 25 28.44 5.71 -23.07
N SER A 26 29.55 5.54 -23.79
CA SER A 26 29.56 4.72 -24.98
C SER A 26 29.29 3.29 -24.56
N LEU A 27 28.02 2.86 -24.72
CA LEU A 27 27.63 1.45 -24.79
C LEU A 27 28.49 0.83 -25.90
N GLY A 28 29.44 0.03 -25.50
CA GLY A 28 30.11 -0.90 -26.42
C GLY A 28 29.01 -1.85 -26.91
N ALA A 29 28.47 -1.55 -28.10
CA ALA A 29 27.70 -2.50 -28.84
C ALA A 29 28.58 -3.74 -29.05
N PHE A 30 28.43 -4.75 -28.24
CA PHE A 30 28.89 -6.08 -28.61
C PHE A 30 28.02 -6.52 -29.80
N GLY A 31 28.55 -6.24 -31.00
CA GLY A 31 27.98 -6.72 -32.25
C GLY A 31 27.87 -8.23 -32.16
N ALA A 32 26.67 -8.74 -32.24
CA ALA A 32 26.38 -10.17 -32.33
C ALA A 32 27.02 -10.72 -33.61
N ASN A 33 28.30 -11.11 -33.54
CA ASN A 33 28.87 -12.05 -34.48
C ASN A 33 28.28 -13.43 -34.12
N VAL A 34 27.27 -13.85 -34.85
CA VAL A 34 26.75 -15.23 -34.76
C VAL A 34 27.87 -16.16 -35.26
N GLN A 35 28.70 -16.62 -34.33
CA GLN A 35 29.70 -17.63 -34.55
C GLN A 35 28.93 -18.97 -34.59
N ALA A 36 29.17 -19.83 -35.62
CA ALA A 36 28.54 -21.14 -35.75
C ALA A 36 28.82 -21.98 -34.49
N GLY A 37 27.78 -22.15 -33.65
CA GLY A 37 27.84 -22.85 -32.37
C GLY A 37 27.32 -22.08 -31.17
N ALA A 38 26.89 -20.83 -31.34
CA ALA A 38 26.32 -20.05 -30.25
C ALA A 38 24.99 -20.66 -29.76
N ILE A 39 24.83 -20.76 -28.45
CA ILE A 39 23.60 -21.26 -27.81
C ILE A 39 22.46 -20.29 -28.15
N PRO A 40 21.37 -20.78 -28.81
CA PRO A 40 20.30 -19.89 -29.31
C PRO A 40 19.27 -19.51 -28.21
N VAL A 41 19.64 -19.59 -26.94
CA VAL A 41 18.76 -19.24 -25.82
C VAL A 41 19.11 -17.84 -25.33
N VAL A 42 18.09 -17.03 -25.08
CA VAL A 42 18.22 -15.67 -24.58
C VAL A 42 17.29 -15.42 -23.42
N ILE A 43 17.62 -14.45 -22.57
CA ILE A 43 16.71 -13.87 -21.59
C ILE A 43 15.63 -13.12 -22.38
N ASN A 44 14.37 -13.47 -22.18
CA ASN A 44 13.24 -12.96 -22.97
C ASN A 44 12.36 -11.98 -22.24
N GLU A 45 12.08 -12.25 -20.97
CA GLU A 45 11.23 -11.42 -20.12
C GLU A 45 11.68 -11.51 -18.66
N VAL A 46 11.62 -10.41 -17.91
CA VAL A 46 12.00 -10.32 -16.49
C VAL A 46 10.90 -9.60 -15.74
N LEU A 47 10.47 -10.15 -14.61
CA LEU A 47 9.54 -9.52 -13.69
C LEU A 47 10.15 -9.50 -12.28
N ALA A 48 10.56 -8.33 -11.81
CA ALA A 48 11.20 -8.10 -10.51
C ALA A 48 10.24 -7.44 -9.50
N SER A 49 8.93 -7.58 -9.71
CA SER A 49 7.87 -7.22 -8.76
C SER A 49 6.58 -7.93 -9.18
N ASN A 50 6.44 -9.18 -8.76
CA ASN A 50 5.29 -10.02 -9.08
C ASN A 50 4.26 -9.98 -7.96
N GLY A 51 3.14 -9.27 -8.17
CA GLY A 51 2.04 -9.22 -7.20
C GLY A 51 0.94 -10.26 -7.46
N HIS A 52 0.59 -10.49 -8.75
CA HIS A 52 -0.58 -11.29 -9.11
C HIS A 52 -0.47 -11.96 -10.50
N THR A 53 0.66 -11.86 -11.19
CA THR A 53 0.75 -12.31 -12.58
C THR A 53 0.74 -13.81 -12.69
N ARG A 54 1.62 -14.46 -11.97
CA ARG A 54 1.74 -15.92 -11.94
C ARG A 54 2.35 -16.37 -10.62
N ALA A 55 1.67 -17.27 -9.95
CA ALA A 55 2.24 -17.95 -8.80
C ALA A 55 3.17 -19.09 -9.24
N ASP A 56 4.14 -19.37 -8.39
CA ASP A 56 5.02 -20.51 -8.47
C ASP A 56 4.27 -21.85 -8.20
N PRO A 57 4.91 -23.02 -8.23
CA PRO A 57 4.27 -24.28 -7.89
C PRO A 57 3.81 -24.40 -6.42
N GLN A 58 4.31 -23.57 -5.51
CA GLN A 58 3.95 -23.52 -4.09
C GLN A 58 2.74 -22.62 -3.84
N GLY A 59 2.41 -21.74 -4.80
CA GLY A 59 1.30 -20.81 -4.77
C GLY A 59 1.71 -19.40 -4.36
N GLU A 60 3.02 -19.11 -4.36
CA GLU A 60 3.62 -17.83 -4.01
C GLU A 60 3.85 -16.95 -5.25
N TYR A 61 3.82 -15.62 -5.09
CA TYR A 61 4.00 -14.69 -6.20
C TYR A 61 5.42 -14.14 -6.20
N ASP A 62 6.36 -15.00 -6.63
CA ASP A 62 7.78 -14.67 -6.66
C ASP A 62 8.19 -14.03 -7.98
N ASP A 63 9.28 -13.29 -7.96
CA ASP A 63 9.90 -12.71 -9.14
C ASP A 63 10.41 -13.81 -10.08
N TRP A 64 10.49 -13.51 -11.37
CA TRP A 64 10.87 -14.53 -12.33
C TRP A 64 11.62 -13.99 -13.54
N ILE A 65 12.40 -14.90 -14.15
CA ILE A 65 13.15 -14.71 -15.39
C ILE A 65 12.66 -15.74 -16.41
N GLU A 66 12.27 -15.29 -17.59
CA GLU A 66 11.92 -16.15 -18.71
C GLU A 66 13.05 -16.23 -19.73
N LEU A 67 13.37 -17.44 -20.15
CA LEU A 67 14.31 -17.74 -21.21
C LEU A 67 13.56 -18.20 -22.46
N TYR A 68 14.01 -17.76 -23.64
CA TYR A 68 13.43 -18.12 -24.93
C TYR A 68 14.48 -18.75 -25.85
N ASN A 69 14.13 -19.84 -26.51
CA ASN A 69 14.98 -20.51 -27.49
C ASN A 69 14.67 -20.04 -28.93
N ARG A 70 15.54 -19.22 -29.50
CA ARG A 70 15.46 -18.75 -30.89
C ARG A 70 15.68 -19.88 -31.94
N GLY A 71 16.23 -21.03 -31.52
CA GLY A 71 16.63 -22.13 -32.38
C GLY A 71 15.47 -23.06 -32.75
N THR A 72 15.72 -23.90 -33.74
CA THR A 72 14.77 -24.87 -34.24
C THR A 72 14.88 -26.26 -33.58
N THR A 73 15.78 -26.40 -32.59
CA THR A 73 15.98 -27.60 -31.80
C THR A 73 15.92 -27.29 -30.31
N PRO A 74 15.42 -28.22 -29.47
CA PRO A 74 15.47 -28.02 -28.02
C PRO A 74 16.91 -27.83 -27.50
N VAL A 75 17.10 -27.01 -26.49
CA VAL A 75 18.37 -26.76 -25.81
C VAL A 75 18.26 -27.08 -24.33
N ASN A 76 19.15 -27.95 -23.84
CA ASN A 76 19.23 -28.26 -22.42
C ASN A 76 20.25 -27.33 -21.73
N LEU A 77 19.81 -26.56 -20.74
CA LEU A 77 20.64 -25.62 -19.98
C LEU A 77 21.31 -26.26 -18.75
N GLY A 78 21.06 -27.56 -18.49
CA GLY A 78 21.61 -28.28 -17.33
C GLY A 78 23.11 -28.14 -17.17
N GLY A 79 23.55 -27.48 -16.09
CA GLY A 79 24.94 -27.17 -15.79
C GLY A 79 25.42 -25.77 -16.19
N MET A 80 24.66 -25.02 -16.96
CA MET A 80 24.87 -23.59 -17.24
C MET A 80 24.53 -22.75 -16.02
N TYR A 81 24.79 -21.45 -16.07
CA TYR A 81 24.62 -20.58 -14.91
C TYR A 81 23.73 -19.38 -15.23
N LEU A 82 22.94 -18.97 -14.23
CA LEU A 82 22.17 -17.73 -14.22
C LEU A 82 22.56 -16.90 -13.01
N THR A 83 22.62 -15.59 -13.17
CA THR A 83 23.03 -14.66 -12.11
C THR A 83 22.31 -13.33 -12.24
N ASP A 84 22.08 -12.67 -11.11
CA ASP A 84 21.67 -11.27 -10.96
C ASP A 84 22.88 -10.32 -10.82
N ASP A 85 24.11 -10.87 -10.72
CA ASP A 85 25.36 -10.12 -10.71
C ASP A 85 26.35 -10.70 -11.74
N PRO A 86 26.56 -10.03 -12.89
CA PRO A 86 27.54 -10.49 -13.89
C PRO A 86 28.98 -10.59 -13.39
N ALA A 87 29.32 -9.99 -12.24
CA ALA A 87 30.62 -10.15 -11.60
C ALA A 87 30.74 -11.49 -10.86
N GLU A 88 29.60 -12.13 -10.55
CA GLU A 88 29.50 -13.47 -9.96
C GLU A 88 28.81 -14.45 -10.92
N PRO A 89 29.42 -14.81 -12.04
CA PRO A 89 28.76 -15.53 -13.15
C PRO A 89 28.27 -16.94 -12.78
N THR A 90 28.73 -17.52 -11.69
CA THR A 90 28.36 -18.88 -11.23
C THR A 90 27.44 -18.89 -10.03
N LYS A 91 26.70 -17.82 -9.76
CA LYS A 91 25.87 -17.64 -8.58
C LYS A 91 24.79 -18.73 -8.42
N TRP A 92 24.13 -19.09 -9.51
CA TRP A 92 23.18 -20.21 -9.55
C TRP A 92 23.42 -21.10 -10.76
N GLN A 93 23.37 -22.42 -10.58
CA GLN A 93 23.59 -23.41 -11.64
C GLN A 93 22.32 -24.21 -11.94
N PHE A 94 21.91 -24.24 -13.21
CA PHE A 94 20.84 -25.13 -13.64
C PHE A 94 21.13 -26.59 -13.26
N PRO A 95 20.16 -27.34 -12.68
CA PRO A 95 20.34 -28.74 -12.27
C PRO A 95 20.81 -29.60 -13.42
N LYS A 96 21.98 -30.26 -13.28
CA LYS A 96 22.62 -31.06 -14.33
C LYS A 96 21.82 -32.28 -14.72
N ASN A 97 21.09 -32.90 -13.78
CA ASN A 97 20.40 -34.16 -13.94
C ASN A 97 18.88 -34.01 -14.07
N ALA A 98 18.37 -32.83 -14.39
CA ALA A 98 16.96 -32.49 -14.48
C ALA A 98 16.57 -32.07 -15.91
N SER A 99 16.99 -32.79 -16.93
CA SER A 99 16.81 -32.40 -18.35
C SER A 99 15.36 -32.11 -18.73
N THR A 100 14.38 -32.70 -18.07
CA THR A 100 12.96 -32.43 -18.28
C THR A 100 12.55 -31.03 -17.79
N GLN A 101 13.27 -30.47 -16.82
CA GLN A 101 13.01 -29.13 -16.26
C GLN A 101 13.90 -28.05 -16.90
N THR A 102 15.10 -28.42 -17.36
CA THR A 102 16.11 -27.48 -17.86
C THR A 102 16.17 -27.38 -19.40
N THR A 103 15.30 -28.12 -20.13
CA THR A 103 15.26 -28.07 -21.59
C THR A 103 14.29 -26.99 -22.08
N VAL A 104 14.80 -26.02 -22.83
CA VAL A 104 14.00 -25.00 -23.52
C VAL A 104 13.60 -25.56 -24.90
N PRO A 105 12.30 -25.78 -25.17
CA PRO A 105 11.85 -26.27 -26.48
C PRO A 105 12.24 -25.35 -27.63
N ALA A 106 12.28 -25.87 -28.86
CA ALA A 106 12.46 -25.02 -30.04
C ALA A 106 11.34 -23.98 -30.11
N HIS A 107 11.70 -22.69 -30.24
CA HIS A 107 10.78 -21.55 -30.19
C HIS A 107 9.87 -21.55 -28.94
N GLY A 108 10.35 -22.12 -27.83
CA GLY A 108 9.63 -22.22 -26.57
C GLY A 108 10.31 -21.47 -25.44
N TYR A 109 9.67 -21.51 -24.30
CA TYR A 109 10.01 -20.74 -23.10
C TYR A 109 10.40 -21.63 -21.94
N LEU A 110 11.20 -21.11 -21.02
CA LEU A 110 11.53 -21.71 -19.73
C LEU A 110 11.50 -20.63 -18.66
N LEU A 111 10.73 -20.84 -17.61
CA LEU A 111 10.60 -19.93 -16.48
C LEU A 111 11.53 -20.38 -15.35
N VAL A 112 12.20 -19.41 -14.72
CA VAL A 112 13.02 -19.55 -13.51
C VAL A 112 12.53 -18.55 -12.49
N TRP A 113 12.16 -19.03 -11.30
CA TRP A 113 11.80 -18.20 -10.15
C TRP A 113 13.06 -17.65 -9.49
N ALA A 114 13.03 -16.41 -9.09
CA ALA A 114 14.16 -15.71 -8.48
C ALA A 114 13.75 -15.27 -7.05
N ASP A 115 13.85 -16.20 -6.11
CA ASP A 115 13.27 -16.14 -4.75
C ASP A 115 14.20 -16.66 -3.66
N SER A 116 15.37 -17.21 -4.03
CA SER A 116 16.35 -17.86 -3.13
C SER A 116 15.90 -19.21 -2.57
N GLU A 117 14.78 -19.76 -2.99
CA GLU A 117 14.17 -20.99 -2.44
C GLU A 117 14.55 -22.25 -3.24
N VAL A 118 15.84 -22.46 -3.44
CA VAL A 118 16.42 -23.53 -4.28
C VAL A 118 15.99 -24.96 -3.94
N GLY A 119 15.32 -25.16 -2.82
CA GLY A 119 14.79 -26.46 -2.38
C GLY A 119 13.40 -26.79 -2.90
N ASP A 120 12.72 -25.83 -3.48
CA ASP A 120 11.33 -25.91 -3.85
C ASP A 120 11.11 -26.59 -5.21
N SER A 121 9.86 -26.96 -5.48
CA SER A 121 9.49 -27.67 -6.72
C SER A 121 9.44 -26.67 -7.88
N GLY A 122 10.30 -26.82 -8.85
CA GLY A 122 10.46 -25.92 -9.98
C GLY A 122 11.92 -25.62 -10.27
N LEU A 123 12.17 -24.51 -10.95
CA LEU A 123 13.50 -23.94 -11.09
C LEU A 123 13.54 -22.65 -10.27
N HIS A 124 14.15 -22.71 -9.09
CA HIS A 124 14.29 -21.61 -8.16
C HIS A 124 15.76 -21.21 -8.07
N ALA A 125 16.07 -19.97 -8.45
CA ALA A 125 17.42 -19.43 -8.39
C ALA A 125 17.78 -19.07 -6.93
N SER A 126 19.10 -19.08 -6.63
CA SER A 126 19.61 -18.74 -5.29
C SER A 126 19.71 -17.23 -5.03
N PHE A 127 18.93 -16.43 -5.74
CA PHE A 127 18.92 -14.97 -5.62
C PHE A 127 17.51 -14.43 -5.89
N ASN A 128 17.24 -13.24 -5.39
CA ASN A 128 16.02 -12.49 -5.63
C ASN A 128 16.30 -11.37 -6.63
N LEU A 129 15.29 -10.88 -7.35
CA LEU A 129 15.43 -9.70 -8.20
C LEU A 129 15.09 -8.41 -7.42
N SER A 130 15.77 -7.33 -7.80
CA SER A 130 15.49 -6.02 -7.23
C SER A 130 14.51 -5.23 -8.09
N ALA A 131 13.36 -4.87 -7.53
CA ALA A 131 12.40 -3.98 -8.20
C ALA A 131 12.97 -2.59 -8.51
N SER A 132 14.09 -2.18 -7.90
CA SER A 132 14.77 -0.91 -8.19
C SER A 132 15.67 -0.95 -9.42
N GLY A 133 15.79 -2.12 -10.05
CA GLY A 133 16.62 -2.36 -11.22
C GLY A 133 17.94 -3.04 -10.89
N GLU A 134 18.40 -3.89 -11.79
CA GLU A 134 19.67 -4.62 -11.71
C GLU A 134 20.01 -5.29 -13.06
N SER A 135 21.02 -6.18 -13.05
CA SER A 135 21.44 -6.97 -14.20
C SER A 135 21.00 -8.43 -14.05
N VAL A 136 20.69 -9.09 -15.17
CA VAL A 136 20.55 -10.54 -15.23
C VAL A 136 21.41 -11.07 -16.37
N ALA A 137 22.16 -12.16 -16.12
CA ALA A 137 23.03 -12.75 -17.16
C ALA A 137 22.99 -14.28 -17.14
N LEU A 138 23.01 -14.87 -18.34
CA LEU A 138 23.11 -16.30 -18.61
C LEU A 138 24.51 -16.64 -19.09
N PHE A 139 25.16 -17.63 -18.46
CA PHE A 139 26.52 -18.07 -18.78
C PHE A 139 26.56 -19.55 -19.18
N ASP A 140 27.52 -19.89 -20.03
CA ASP A 140 27.75 -21.27 -20.51
C ASP A 140 28.31 -22.16 -19.38
N LEU A 141 28.46 -23.45 -19.69
CA LEU A 141 28.96 -24.50 -18.80
C LEU A 141 30.32 -24.20 -18.16
N ASP A 142 31.15 -23.38 -18.80
CA ASP A 142 32.45 -22.94 -18.27
C ASP A 142 32.34 -21.90 -17.14
N GLY A 143 31.16 -21.32 -16.93
CA GLY A 143 30.92 -20.26 -15.95
C GLY A 143 31.64 -18.95 -16.25
N LEU A 144 32.10 -18.75 -17.49
CA LEU A 144 32.90 -17.59 -17.91
C LEU A 144 32.37 -16.95 -19.20
N THR A 145 31.87 -17.78 -20.13
CA THR A 145 31.37 -17.32 -21.42
C THR A 145 29.93 -16.84 -21.29
N PRO A 146 29.64 -15.54 -21.46
CA PRO A 146 28.28 -15.04 -21.43
C PRO A 146 27.52 -15.47 -22.69
N ILE A 147 26.29 -15.95 -22.50
CA ILE A 147 25.35 -16.31 -23.58
C ILE A 147 24.46 -15.12 -23.88
N ASP A 148 23.88 -14.51 -22.86
CA ASP A 148 23.01 -13.31 -22.95
C ASP A 148 23.02 -12.54 -21.64
N SER A 149 22.71 -11.25 -21.69
CA SER A 149 22.57 -10.41 -20.51
C SER A 149 21.65 -9.22 -20.77
N ILE A 150 21.03 -8.72 -19.70
CA ILE A 150 20.21 -7.51 -19.70
C ILE A 150 20.42 -6.73 -18.41
N ASP A 151 20.48 -5.41 -18.56
CA ASP A 151 20.33 -4.46 -17.47
C ASP A 151 18.91 -3.87 -17.56
N PHE A 152 18.19 -3.82 -16.46
CA PHE A 152 16.86 -3.22 -16.42
C PHE A 152 16.75 -2.17 -15.31
N ASP A 153 15.98 -1.13 -15.58
CA ASP A 153 15.65 -0.08 -14.63
C ASP A 153 14.51 -0.51 -13.67
N ALA A 154 14.18 0.38 -12.73
CA ALA A 154 13.12 0.13 -11.75
C ALA A 154 11.80 -0.31 -12.42
N GLN A 155 11.25 -1.43 -11.94
CA GLN A 155 10.00 -2.00 -12.40
C GLN A 155 8.83 -1.59 -11.51
N ARG A 156 7.63 -1.69 -12.05
CA ARG A 156 6.37 -1.57 -11.31
C ARG A 156 5.73 -2.93 -11.21
N THR A 157 5.00 -3.16 -10.12
CA THR A 157 4.31 -4.43 -9.88
C THR A 157 3.46 -4.85 -11.08
N ASP A 158 3.61 -6.11 -11.48
CA ASP A 158 2.92 -6.75 -12.60
C ASP A 158 3.14 -6.07 -13.97
N ILE A 159 4.28 -5.41 -14.15
CA ILE A 159 4.75 -4.88 -15.43
C ILE A 159 6.16 -5.37 -15.66
N SER A 160 6.32 -6.32 -16.58
CA SER A 160 7.60 -6.92 -16.91
C SER A 160 8.40 -6.09 -17.93
N PHE A 161 9.66 -6.43 -18.09
CA PHE A 161 10.54 -5.91 -19.12
C PHE A 161 11.00 -7.06 -20.01
N GLY A 162 10.66 -7.00 -21.30
CA GLY A 162 10.88 -8.15 -22.19
C GLY A 162 11.20 -7.75 -23.62
N ARG A 163 11.72 -8.74 -24.36
CA ARG A 163 12.03 -8.60 -25.78
C ARG A 163 10.76 -8.58 -26.63
N PHE A 164 10.69 -7.66 -27.56
CA PHE A 164 9.59 -7.62 -28.53
C PHE A 164 10.10 -7.41 -29.96
N PRO A 165 9.78 -8.35 -30.87
CA PRO A 165 9.17 -9.68 -30.64
C PRO A 165 10.08 -10.60 -29.79
N ASP A 166 9.54 -11.76 -29.36
CA ASP A 166 10.30 -12.76 -28.60
C ASP A 166 11.66 -13.05 -29.22
N GLY A 167 12.67 -13.08 -28.36
CA GLY A 167 14.04 -13.26 -28.79
C GLY A 167 14.60 -12.12 -29.66
N GLY A 168 13.89 -11.01 -29.88
CA GLY A 168 14.35 -9.84 -30.62
C GLY A 168 15.42 -9.05 -29.86
N ASP A 169 15.96 -8.01 -30.49
CA ASP A 169 16.97 -7.16 -29.85
C ASP A 169 16.39 -5.93 -29.17
N THR A 170 15.07 -5.68 -29.33
CA THR A 170 14.38 -4.53 -28.73
C THR A 170 13.71 -4.96 -27.44
N TRP A 171 13.99 -4.23 -26.37
CA TRP A 171 13.37 -4.39 -25.08
C TRP A 171 12.26 -3.36 -24.85
N SER A 172 11.21 -3.77 -24.16
CA SER A 172 10.02 -2.93 -23.91
C SER A 172 9.33 -3.33 -22.62
N LEU A 173 8.55 -2.41 -22.07
CA LEU A 173 7.63 -2.73 -20.98
C LEU A 173 6.46 -3.54 -21.52
N LEU A 174 6.12 -4.63 -20.83
CA LEU A 174 5.03 -5.53 -21.20
C LEU A 174 3.94 -5.50 -20.13
N THR A 175 2.69 -5.39 -20.54
CA THR A 175 1.57 -5.54 -19.63
C THR A 175 0.30 -5.95 -20.39
N PRO A 176 -0.38 -7.05 -19.95
CA PRO A 176 0.09 -7.91 -18.85
C PRO A 176 1.41 -8.61 -19.22
N PRO A 177 2.22 -9.01 -18.22
CA PRO A 177 3.33 -9.93 -18.41
C PRO A 177 2.86 -11.23 -19.02
N THR A 178 3.76 -11.91 -19.75
CA THR A 178 3.40 -13.06 -20.59
C THR A 178 4.19 -14.33 -20.28
N PRO A 179 4.35 -14.76 -19.00
CA PRO A 179 5.19 -15.88 -18.62
C PRO A 179 4.74 -17.20 -19.30
N GLY A 180 5.64 -17.78 -20.08
CA GLY A 180 5.42 -19.02 -20.86
C GLY A 180 4.66 -18.83 -22.17
N ALA A 181 4.52 -17.57 -22.64
CA ALA A 181 3.77 -17.23 -23.84
C ALA A 181 4.41 -16.07 -24.62
N GLN A 182 3.94 -15.86 -25.85
CA GLN A 182 4.44 -14.80 -26.71
C GLN A 182 4.23 -13.42 -26.12
N ASN A 183 5.28 -12.60 -26.12
CA ASN A 183 5.25 -11.21 -25.68
C ASN A 183 4.30 -10.37 -26.54
N ILE A 184 3.35 -9.70 -25.88
CA ILE A 184 2.34 -8.85 -26.50
C ILE A 184 2.27 -7.52 -25.75
N ARG A 185 1.71 -6.46 -26.39
CA ARG A 185 1.47 -5.14 -25.78
C ARG A 185 2.70 -4.51 -25.15
N VAL A 186 3.45 -3.84 -25.98
CA VAL A 186 4.65 -3.11 -25.60
C VAL A 186 4.38 -1.64 -25.34
N TYR A 187 5.07 -1.08 -24.36
CA TYR A 187 5.09 0.34 -24.06
C TYR A 187 6.52 0.88 -24.07
N GLN A 188 6.66 2.13 -24.54
CA GLN A 188 7.94 2.82 -24.65
C GLN A 188 8.42 3.39 -23.30
N GLY A 189 7.53 3.53 -22.33
CA GLY A 189 7.80 4.09 -21.01
C GLY A 189 6.51 4.37 -20.24
N PHE A 190 6.66 4.99 -19.09
CA PHE A 190 5.55 5.38 -18.22
C PHE A 190 5.24 6.87 -18.38
N VAL A 191 3.96 7.20 -18.49
CA VAL A 191 3.53 8.59 -18.34
C VAL A 191 3.64 8.99 -16.87
N GLU A 192 4.26 10.12 -16.59
CA GLU A 192 4.39 10.63 -15.23
C GLU A 192 3.05 11.12 -14.67
N LYS A 193 2.93 11.05 -13.35
CA LYS A 193 1.76 11.45 -12.59
C LYS A 193 1.46 12.94 -12.80
N PRO A 194 0.21 13.36 -13.08
CA PRO A 194 -0.16 14.77 -13.14
C PRO A 194 0.12 15.51 -11.83
N ARG A 195 0.27 16.83 -11.92
CA ARG A 195 0.49 17.73 -10.77
C ARG A 195 -0.56 18.84 -10.79
N PHE A 196 -1.08 19.16 -9.62
CA PHE A 196 -2.08 20.20 -9.43
C PHE A 196 -1.45 21.47 -8.82
N SER A 197 -1.99 22.62 -9.19
CA SER A 197 -1.62 23.89 -8.57
C SER A 197 -2.84 24.82 -8.56
N PRO A 198 -3.29 25.28 -7.36
CA PRO A 198 -2.83 24.87 -6.03
C PRO A 198 -3.18 23.41 -5.71
N GLU A 199 -2.51 22.83 -4.71
CA GLU A 199 -2.71 21.45 -4.25
C GLU A 199 -3.94 21.36 -3.32
N ARG A 200 -4.21 20.13 -2.79
CA ARG A 200 -5.22 19.84 -1.76
C ARG A 200 -5.17 20.80 -0.59
N GLY A 201 -6.30 21.07 0.03
CA GLY A 201 -6.31 21.97 1.18
C GLY A 201 -7.69 22.49 1.54
N PHE A 202 -7.69 23.41 2.51
CA PHE A 202 -8.86 24.17 2.89
C PHE A 202 -8.89 25.51 2.14
N TYR A 203 -10.06 25.86 1.62
CA TYR A 203 -10.25 27.05 0.79
C TYR A 203 -11.52 27.81 1.21
N GLU A 204 -11.46 29.13 1.18
CA GLU A 204 -12.61 29.99 1.51
C GLU A 204 -13.30 30.58 0.29
N GLY A 205 -12.57 30.73 -0.79
CA GLY A 205 -13.06 31.31 -2.05
C GLY A 205 -12.83 30.40 -3.24
N GLU A 206 -13.31 30.83 -4.39
CA GLU A 206 -13.12 30.17 -5.67
C GLU A 206 -11.64 29.85 -5.95
N VAL A 207 -11.39 28.63 -6.46
CA VAL A 207 -10.06 28.13 -6.79
C VAL A 207 -9.99 27.75 -8.26
N LEU A 208 -8.97 28.28 -8.96
CA LEU A 208 -8.64 27.88 -10.34
C LEU A 208 -7.45 26.92 -10.28
N VAL A 209 -7.70 25.65 -10.53
CA VAL A 209 -6.69 24.59 -10.44
C VAL A 209 -6.08 24.32 -11.80
N SER A 210 -4.78 24.57 -11.93
CA SER A 210 -4.00 24.18 -13.09
C SER A 210 -3.51 22.74 -12.92
N ILE A 211 -3.62 21.93 -14.00
CA ILE A 211 -3.12 20.56 -14.04
C ILE A 211 -2.00 20.48 -15.08
N THR A 212 -0.86 19.94 -14.68
CA THR A 212 0.29 19.75 -15.58
C THR A 212 0.73 18.30 -15.56
N CYS A 213 1.27 17.79 -16.68
CA CYS A 213 1.92 16.48 -16.73
C CYS A 213 3.37 16.67 -17.19
N PRO A 214 4.37 16.13 -16.45
CA PRO A 214 5.76 16.26 -16.83
C PRO A 214 6.12 15.55 -18.13
N THR A 215 5.36 14.50 -18.53
CA THR A 215 5.60 13.78 -19.79
C THR A 215 5.17 14.62 -20.98
N PRO A 216 6.07 15.04 -21.87
CA PRO A 216 5.73 15.86 -23.04
C PRO A 216 4.74 15.15 -23.97
N GLY A 217 3.70 15.88 -24.38
CA GLY A 217 2.67 15.40 -25.31
C GLY A 217 1.64 14.43 -24.68
N ALA A 218 1.65 14.24 -23.38
CA ALA A 218 0.61 13.48 -22.69
C ALA A 218 -0.68 14.31 -22.60
N ALA A 219 -1.82 13.66 -22.86
CA ALA A 219 -3.14 14.23 -22.65
C ALA A 219 -3.63 13.93 -21.25
N VAL A 220 -4.04 14.97 -20.52
CA VAL A 220 -4.55 14.85 -19.14
C VAL A 220 -6.07 14.77 -19.16
N TYR A 221 -6.62 13.82 -18.41
CA TYR A 221 -8.06 13.67 -18.19
C TYR A 221 -8.35 13.78 -16.69
N TYR A 222 -9.50 14.37 -16.34
CA TYR A 222 -9.87 14.57 -14.96
C TYR A 222 -11.35 14.33 -14.68
N THR A 223 -11.67 14.11 -13.40
CA THR A 223 -13.02 14.05 -12.81
C THR A 223 -13.09 14.95 -11.58
N THR A 224 -14.29 15.37 -11.20
CA THR A 224 -14.54 16.25 -10.04
C THR A 224 -15.48 15.62 -9.01
N ASP A 225 -15.83 14.36 -9.19
CA ASP A 225 -16.78 13.60 -8.36
C ASP A 225 -16.14 12.44 -7.59
N GLY A 226 -14.79 12.36 -7.58
CA GLY A 226 -14.05 11.28 -6.92
C GLY A 226 -13.92 10.02 -7.77
N SER A 227 -14.60 9.91 -8.91
CA SER A 227 -14.45 8.74 -9.79
C SER A 227 -13.08 8.69 -10.46
N THR A 228 -12.64 7.46 -10.79
CA THR A 228 -11.38 7.26 -11.51
C THR A 228 -11.49 7.83 -12.93
N PRO A 229 -10.56 8.71 -13.40
CA PRO A 229 -10.65 9.35 -14.69
C PRO A 229 -10.76 8.39 -15.87
N PHE A 230 -10.11 7.23 -15.79
CA PHE A 230 -10.28 6.12 -16.71
C PHE A 230 -9.72 4.83 -16.11
N GLN A 231 -10.28 3.70 -16.50
CA GLN A 231 -9.73 2.39 -16.17
C GLN A 231 -9.04 1.81 -17.40
N ILE A 232 -7.90 1.16 -17.17
CA ILE A 232 -7.17 0.45 -18.20
C ILE A 232 -7.45 -1.04 -17.99
N ALA A 233 -8.62 -1.46 -18.45
CA ALA A 233 -8.88 -2.89 -18.61
C ALA A 233 -8.67 -3.25 -20.08
N SER A 234 -7.80 -4.19 -20.35
CA SER A 234 -7.57 -4.75 -21.71
C SER A 234 -7.20 -3.72 -22.79
N GLY A 235 -6.57 -2.58 -22.43
CA GLY A 235 -6.17 -1.53 -23.38
C GLY A 235 -7.33 -0.68 -23.91
N VAL A 236 -8.53 -0.86 -23.36
CA VAL A 236 -9.73 -0.06 -23.68
C VAL A 236 -10.03 0.85 -22.50
N ARG A 237 -10.24 2.14 -22.78
CA ARG A 237 -10.74 3.10 -21.78
C ARG A 237 -12.19 2.74 -21.46
N SER A 238 -12.45 2.36 -20.23
CA SER A 238 -13.83 2.30 -19.71
C SER A 238 -13.88 3.13 -18.45
N GLY A 239 -14.91 3.93 -18.28
CA GLY A 239 -15.10 4.71 -17.06
C GLY A 239 -16.04 5.90 -17.27
N ALA A 240 -16.38 6.54 -16.15
CA ALA A 240 -17.28 7.67 -16.01
C ALA A 240 -16.94 8.86 -16.97
N VAL A 241 -17.78 9.88 -16.94
CA VAL A 241 -17.63 11.10 -17.74
C VAL A 241 -16.29 11.78 -17.38
N THR A 242 -15.26 11.45 -18.16
CA THR A 242 -13.94 12.07 -18.02
C THR A 242 -13.85 13.30 -18.88
N THR A 243 -13.30 14.37 -18.34
CA THR A 243 -13.08 15.62 -19.05
C THR A 243 -11.62 15.73 -19.49
N LEU A 244 -11.39 16.02 -20.78
CA LEU A 244 -10.05 16.38 -21.27
C LEU A 244 -9.66 17.73 -20.68
N TYR A 245 -8.50 17.81 -20.04
CA TYR A 245 -7.99 19.05 -19.51
C TYR A 245 -7.51 19.99 -20.65
N THR A 246 -8.15 21.15 -20.75
CA THR A 246 -7.84 22.18 -21.75
C THR A 246 -7.52 23.55 -21.13
N GLY A 247 -7.63 23.66 -19.82
CA GLY A 247 -7.39 24.90 -19.05
C GLY A 247 -7.81 24.75 -17.59
N PRO A 248 -7.58 25.74 -16.74
CA PRO A 248 -7.79 25.65 -15.30
C PRO A 248 -9.20 25.16 -14.92
N VAL A 249 -9.26 24.23 -13.99
CA VAL A 249 -10.52 23.69 -13.43
C VAL A 249 -11.03 24.65 -12.35
N HIS A 250 -12.28 25.07 -12.49
CA HIS A 250 -12.93 26.01 -11.59
C HIS A 250 -13.62 25.24 -10.45
N ILE A 251 -13.16 25.45 -9.23
CA ILE A 251 -13.67 24.79 -8.02
C ILE A 251 -14.24 25.84 -7.08
N THR A 252 -15.51 25.70 -6.71
CA THR A 252 -16.26 26.65 -5.87
C THR A 252 -16.89 26.00 -4.63
N ARG A 253 -16.73 24.68 -4.48
CA ARG A 253 -17.29 23.88 -3.40
C ARG A 253 -16.39 22.70 -3.11
N THR A 254 -16.62 22.02 -1.99
CA THR A 254 -15.87 20.79 -1.64
C THR A 254 -15.89 19.78 -2.78
N THR A 255 -14.69 19.42 -3.28
CA THR A 255 -14.51 18.68 -4.53
C THR A 255 -13.31 17.75 -4.41
N CYS A 256 -13.48 16.51 -4.82
CA CYS A 256 -12.39 15.56 -5.06
C CYS A 256 -12.02 15.63 -6.54
N LEU A 257 -10.91 16.29 -6.86
CA LEU A 257 -10.36 16.37 -8.20
C LEU A 257 -9.38 15.23 -8.40
N ARG A 258 -9.64 14.38 -9.39
CA ARG A 258 -8.73 13.30 -9.78
C ARG A 258 -8.28 13.49 -11.21
N ALA A 259 -7.01 13.23 -11.50
CA ALA A 259 -6.51 13.31 -12.86
C ALA A 259 -5.52 12.18 -13.16
N ALA A 260 -5.51 11.76 -14.42
CA ALA A 260 -4.51 10.87 -14.97
C ALA A 260 -4.17 11.29 -16.40
N ALA A 261 -2.98 10.90 -16.86
CA ALA A 261 -2.48 11.29 -18.17
C ALA A 261 -2.16 10.07 -19.03
N ILE A 262 -2.33 10.20 -20.32
CA ILE A 262 -2.06 9.18 -21.32
C ILE A 262 -1.26 9.74 -22.49
N LYS A 263 -0.45 8.88 -23.09
CA LYS A 263 0.27 9.16 -24.33
C LYS A 263 0.33 7.89 -25.16
N ASP A 264 0.12 8.01 -26.46
CA ASP A 264 0.12 6.84 -27.33
C ASP A 264 1.47 6.10 -27.28
N GLY A 265 1.40 4.78 -27.16
CA GLY A 265 2.58 3.92 -27.00
C GLY A 265 3.25 3.99 -25.63
N TRP A 266 2.67 4.68 -24.64
CA TRP A 266 3.18 4.78 -23.27
C TRP A 266 2.16 4.20 -22.28
N TYR A 267 2.67 3.56 -21.21
CA TYR A 267 1.81 3.11 -20.12
C TYR A 267 1.24 4.34 -19.39
N PRO A 268 -0.08 4.39 -19.16
CA PRO A 268 -0.73 5.53 -18.52
C PRO A 268 -0.18 5.88 -17.14
N SER A 269 -0.34 7.14 -16.75
CA SER A 269 0.09 7.59 -15.43
C SER A 269 -0.76 6.96 -14.32
N PRO A 270 -0.23 6.85 -13.08
CA PRO A 270 -1.06 6.73 -11.89
C PRO A 270 -2.05 7.91 -11.80
N VAL A 271 -3.13 7.69 -11.03
CA VAL A 271 -4.11 8.74 -10.74
C VAL A 271 -3.56 9.63 -9.64
N GLU A 272 -3.57 10.95 -9.85
CA GLU A 272 -3.37 11.93 -8.77
C GLU A 272 -4.71 12.36 -8.23
N THR A 273 -4.83 12.45 -6.90
CA THR A 273 -6.04 12.87 -6.20
C THR A 273 -5.74 14.10 -5.34
N ASN A 274 -6.57 15.13 -5.45
CA ASN A 274 -6.52 16.30 -4.57
C ASN A 274 -7.93 16.71 -4.14
N THR A 275 -8.16 16.74 -2.83
CA THR A 275 -9.42 17.18 -2.23
C THR A 275 -9.33 18.64 -1.80
N TYR A 276 -10.23 19.45 -2.32
CA TYR A 276 -10.41 20.88 -1.99
C TYR A 276 -11.60 20.99 -1.04
N ILE A 277 -11.36 21.41 0.19
CA ILE A 277 -12.38 21.46 1.25
C ILE A 277 -12.80 22.90 1.48
N PHE A 278 -14.10 23.16 1.39
CA PHE A 278 -14.72 24.45 1.72
C PHE A 278 -15.55 24.26 2.99
N VAL A 279 -15.03 24.71 4.12
CA VAL A 279 -15.63 24.47 5.44
C VAL A 279 -17.08 24.95 5.51
N LYS A 280 -17.40 26.09 4.90
CA LYS A 280 -18.77 26.62 4.85
C LYS A 280 -19.74 25.76 4.05
N ASP A 281 -19.25 25.10 3.01
CA ASP A 281 -20.02 24.11 2.27
C ASP A 281 -20.26 22.83 3.11
N VAL A 282 -19.23 22.40 3.83
CA VAL A 282 -19.33 21.26 4.76
C VAL A 282 -20.37 21.48 5.85
N ILE A 283 -20.38 22.65 6.50
CA ILE A 283 -21.34 22.96 7.58
C ILE A 283 -22.80 22.88 7.10
N THR A 284 -23.04 23.15 5.82
CA THR A 284 -24.37 23.09 5.23
C THR A 284 -24.67 21.75 4.53
N GLN A 285 -23.80 20.77 4.66
CA GLN A 285 -23.92 19.47 4.00
C GLN A 285 -25.22 18.76 4.42
N SER A 286 -26.04 18.46 3.43
CA SER A 286 -27.24 17.59 3.53
C SER A 286 -28.13 17.83 4.76
N PRO A 287 -28.57 19.06 5.06
CA PRO A 287 -29.31 19.35 6.30
C PRO A 287 -30.64 18.61 6.41
N THR A 288 -31.11 18.02 5.32
CA THR A 288 -32.34 17.19 5.26
C THR A 288 -32.03 15.70 5.09
N GLY A 289 -30.77 15.28 5.17
CA GLY A 289 -30.32 13.92 4.89
C GLY A 289 -30.35 13.54 3.40
N ALA A 290 -30.49 14.51 2.51
CA ALA A 290 -30.50 14.27 1.06
C ALA A 290 -29.14 13.75 0.59
N LYS A 291 -29.14 12.81 -0.37
CA LYS A 291 -27.93 12.27 -0.97
C LYS A 291 -27.12 13.35 -1.71
N PRO A 292 -25.77 13.28 -1.70
CA PRO A 292 -24.91 14.31 -2.27
C PRO A 292 -25.00 14.46 -3.79
N GLY A 293 -25.36 13.38 -4.49
CA GLY A 293 -25.43 13.36 -5.97
C GLY A 293 -26.18 12.13 -6.49
N SER A 294 -26.37 12.06 -7.80
CA SER A 294 -27.14 10.98 -8.43
C SER A 294 -26.54 9.60 -8.24
N ALA A 295 -25.20 9.49 -8.19
CA ALA A 295 -24.48 8.23 -8.02
C ALA A 295 -24.51 7.69 -6.58
N TRP A 296 -24.86 8.54 -5.60
CA TRP A 296 -24.98 8.13 -4.20
C TRP A 296 -26.33 7.43 -3.97
N PRO A 297 -26.41 6.38 -3.13
CA PRO A 297 -27.69 5.76 -2.79
C PRO A 297 -28.60 6.74 -2.01
N SER A 298 -29.91 6.65 -2.24
CA SER A 298 -30.90 7.55 -1.61
C SER A 298 -31.38 7.06 -0.25
N SER A 299 -31.07 5.81 0.10
CA SER A 299 -31.46 5.13 1.34
C SER A 299 -30.49 4.01 1.64
N GLY A 300 -30.70 3.30 2.72
CA GLY A 300 -29.91 2.13 3.04
C GLY A 300 -29.95 1.06 1.95
N VAL A 301 -28.80 0.42 1.73
CA VAL A 301 -28.61 -0.69 0.79
C VAL A 301 -28.18 -1.92 1.58
N ASN A 302 -28.73 -3.09 1.25
CA ASN A 302 -28.45 -4.36 1.93
C ASN A 302 -28.64 -4.31 3.45
N GLY A 303 -29.61 -3.49 3.94
CA GLY A 303 -29.87 -3.30 5.35
C GLY A 303 -28.83 -2.43 6.09
N GLN A 304 -27.95 -1.76 5.37
CA GLN A 304 -27.03 -0.77 5.95
C GLN A 304 -27.65 0.62 5.86
N THR A 305 -27.73 1.30 7.00
CA THR A 305 -28.12 2.71 7.07
C THR A 305 -26.98 3.59 6.53
N ILE A 306 -27.30 4.60 5.75
CA ILE A 306 -26.33 5.57 5.24
C ILE A 306 -26.83 6.96 5.62
N ASP A 307 -25.98 7.74 6.27
CA ASP A 307 -26.28 9.09 6.71
C ASP A 307 -25.29 10.08 6.11
N TYR A 308 -25.81 11.11 5.45
CA TYR A 308 -25.03 12.14 4.75
C TYR A 308 -25.02 13.49 5.47
N GLY A 309 -25.90 13.67 6.46
CA GLY A 309 -26.17 14.99 7.02
C GLY A 309 -25.15 15.44 8.05
N MET A 310 -24.85 16.74 8.05
CA MET A 310 -24.45 17.42 9.26
C MET A 310 -25.70 17.58 10.14
N ASP A 311 -25.55 17.30 11.45
CA ASP A 311 -26.68 17.38 12.39
C ASP A 311 -27.18 18.84 12.53
N PRO A 312 -28.42 19.17 12.10
CA PRO A 312 -28.96 20.52 12.19
C PRO A 312 -29.06 21.04 13.64
N ASP A 313 -29.25 20.14 14.60
CA ASP A 313 -29.34 20.48 16.02
C ASP A 313 -27.97 20.88 16.59
N VAL A 314 -26.87 20.50 15.93
CA VAL A 314 -25.51 20.91 16.27
C VAL A 314 -25.12 22.17 15.49
N VAL A 315 -25.22 22.13 14.15
CA VAL A 315 -24.71 23.23 13.31
C VAL A 315 -25.52 24.53 13.42
N ASN A 316 -26.79 24.46 13.84
CA ASN A 316 -27.65 25.61 14.06
C ASN A 316 -27.79 26.02 15.54
N ASP A 317 -27.26 25.23 16.49
CA ASP A 317 -27.33 25.55 17.90
C ASP A 317 -26.58 26.86 18.20
N PRO A 318 -27.20 27.81 18.90
CA PRO A 318 -26.54 29.07 19.27
C PRO A 318 -25.22 28.92 20.04
N ARG A 319 -25.02 27.78 20.70
CA ARG A 319 -23.78 27.46 21.44
C ARG A 319 -22.64 27.07 20.52
N TYR A 320 -22.93 26.43 19.38
CA TYR A 320 -21.93 25.78 18.53
C TYR A 320 -21.78 26.39 17.13
N ARG A 321 -22.84 26.96 16.56
CA ARG A 321 -22.87 27.47 15.18
C ARG A 321 -21.72 28.39 14.80
N ASN A 322 -21.28 29.24 15.73
CA ASN A 322 -20.18 30.18 15.50
C ASN A 322 -18.80 29.57 15.75
N LEU A 323 -18.74 28.30 16.21
CA LEU A 323 -17.51 27.56 16.48
C LEU A 323 -17.26 26.46 15.41
N MET A 324 -18.17 26.27 14.47
CA MET A 324 -18.11 25.16 13.52
C MET A 324 -16.91 25.26 12.56
N ASP A 325 -16.60 26.48 12.09
CA ASP A 325 -15.42 26.70 11.25
C ASP A 325 -14.14 26.30 12.02
N ASP A 326 -13.99 26.82 13.24
CA ASP A 326 -12.84 26.53 14.09
C ASP A 326 -12.78 25.03 14.45
N ALA A 327 -13.92 24.41 14.73
CA ALA A 327 -14.00 22.98 15.06
C ALA A 327 -13.52 22.09 13.90
N LEU A 328 -13.93 22.40 12.67
CA LEU A 328 -13.52 21.63 11.48
C LEU A 328 -12.05 21.88 11.06
N LEU A 329 -11.45 22.96 11.57
CA LEU A 329 -10.04 23.29 11.37
C LEU A 329 -9.16 23.00 12.59
N ALA A 330 -9.73 22.50 13.70
CA ALA A 330 -8.99 22.25 14.94
C ALA A 330 -8.03 21.06 14.87
N ILE A 331 -8.33 20.10 14.03
CA ILE A 331 -7.55 18.87 13.83
C ILE A 331 -7.39 18.57 12.33
N PRO A 332 -6.38 17.76 11.94
CA PRO A 332 -6.21 17.37 10.55
C PRO A 332 -7.41 16.57 10.01
N SER A 333 -7.55 16.56 8.68
CA SER A 333 -8.56 15.81 7.97
C SER A 333 -7.94 14.68 7.15
N LEU A 334 -8.59 13.51 7.13
CA LEU A 334 -8.33 12.43 6.20
C LEU A 334 -9.41 12.45 5.12
N SER A 335 -9.01 12.46 3.86
CA SER A 335 -9.91 12.28 2.72
C SER A 335 -9.67 10.91 2.10
N LEU A 336 -10.72 10.10 2.03
CA LEU A 336 -10.76 8.80 1.35
C LEU A 336 -11.53 8.98 0.05
N VAL A 337 -10.86 8.74 -1.08
CA VAL A 337 -11.45 8.94 -2.41
C VAL A 337 -11.36 7.64 -3.21
N THR A 338 -12.51 7.14 -3.65
CA THR A 338 -12.62 5.90 -4.42
C THR A 338 -13.85 5.96 -5.34
N ASP A 339 -13.93 5.05 -6.30
CA ASP A 339 -15.16 4.92 -7.10
C ASP A 339 -16.34 4.51 -6.19
N LEU A 340 -17.46 5.22 -6.24
CA LEU A 340 -18.62 4.98 -5.37
C LEU A 340 -19.16 3.53 -5.44
N ALA A 341 -18.95 2.85 -6.56
CA ALA A 341 -19.29 1.43 -6.69
C ALA A 341 -18.50 0.55 -5.72
N ASN A 342 -17.26 0.89 -5.40
CA ASN A 342 -16.44 0.19 -4.41
C ASN A 342 -17.08 0.19 -3.01
N LEU A 343 -17.87 1.22 -2.72
CA LEU A 343 -18.54 1.39 -1.43
C LEU A 343 -20.00 0.90 -1.46
N PHE A 344 -20.75 1.28 -2.48
CA PHE A 344 -22.21 1.24 -2.45
C PHE A 344 -22.86 0.34 -3.50
N ASP A 345 -22.11 -0.31 -4.40
CA ASP A 345 -22.67 -1.28 -5.31
C ASP A 345 -23.38 -2.42 -4.54
N PRO A 346 -24.65 -2.76 -4.87
CA PRO A 346 -25.41 -3.75 -4.11
C PRO A 346 -24.82 -5.16 -4.06
N GLN A 347 -23.89 -5.51 -4.96
CA GLN A 347 -23.26 -6.83 -5.06
C GLN A 347 -21.82 -6.82 -4.54
N THR A 348 -21.06 -5.77 -4.79
CA THR A 348 -19.63 -5.73 -4.57
C THR A 348 -19.15 -4.61 -3.64
N GLY A 349 -20.04 -3.67 -3.28
CA GLY A 349 -19.71 -2.53 -2.44
C GLY A 349 -19.43 -2.91 -1.00
N ILE A 350 -18.26 -2.52 -0.48
CA ILE A 350 -17.83 -2.94 0.85
C ILE A 350 -18.66 -2.31 1.98
N TYR A 351 -19.13 -1.08 1.80
CA TYR A 351 -19.95 -0.37 2.80
C TYR A 351 -21.30 -1.04 3.02
N VAL A 352 -21.90 -1.51 1.94
CA VAL A 352 -23.20 -2.18 1.95
C VAL A 352 -23.12 -3.69 2.17
N HIS A 353 -21.90 -4.22 2.23
CA HIS A 353 -21.58 -5.57 2.69
C HIS A 353 -20.67 -5.54 3.92
N ALA A 354 -20.92 -4.64 4.85
CA ALA A 354 -20.05 -4.34 5.97
C ALA A 354 -19.65 -5.55 6.84
N ARG A 355 -20.41 -6.63 6.81
CA ARG A 355 -20.12 -7.88 7.55
C ARG A 355 -19.13 -8.80 6.83
N SER A 356 -18.92 -8.60 5.54
CA SER A 356 -17.97 -9.38 4.74
C SER A 356 -16.52 -9.05 5.11
N GLN A 357 -15.64 -10.05 4.99
CA GLN A 357 -14.26 -9.98 5.47
C GLN A 357 -13.30 -10.64 4.46
N GLY A 358 -12.01 -10.41 4.67
CA GLY A 358 -10.95 -10.98 3.85
C GLY A 358 -10.57 -10.07 2.66
N GLN A 359 -9.53 -10.47 1.95
CA GLN A 359 -8.95 -9.71 0.84
C GLN A 359 -9.94 -9.51 -0.32
N ALA A 360 -10.83 -10.46 -0.58
CA ALA A 360 -11.87 -10.31 -1.60
C ALA A 360 -12.80 -9.10 -1.37
N TRP A 361 -12.83 -8.57 -0.15
CA TRP A 361 -13.60 -7.38 0.25
C TRP A 361 -12.70 -6.17 0.52
N GLU A 362 -11.58 -6.09 -0.16
CA GLU A 362 -10.70 -4.92 -0.23
C GLU A 362 -10.97 -4.15 -1.50
N ARG A 363 -10.92 -2.83 -1.42
CA ARG A 363 -11.13 -1.93 -2.56
C ARG A 363 -10.06 -0.87 -2.60
N PRO A 364 -9.58 -0.48 -3.78
CA PRO A 364 -8.60 0.59 -3.92
C PRO A 364 -9.18 1.92 -3.45
N VAL A 365 -8.37 2.71 -2.77
CA VAL A 365 -8.70 4.04 -2.27
C VAL A 365 -7.49 4.96 -2.33
N SER A 366 -7.70 6.21 -2.69
CA SER A 366 -6.70 7.27 -2.47
C SER A 366 -6.92 7.87 -1.08
N VAL A 367 -5.86 7.95 -0.29
CA VAL A 367 -5.86 8.47 1.08
C VAL A 367 -5.06 9.76 1.11
N GLU A 368 -5.68 10.85 1.55
CA GLU A 368 -5.04 12.14 1.69
C GLU A 368 -5.09 12.60 3.14
N LEU A 369 -3.96 13.09 3.66
CA LEU A 369 -3.91 13.85 4.90
C LEU A 369 -3.86 15.34 4.56
N ILE A 370 -4.84 16.08 5.02
CA ILE A 370 -4.98 17.53 4.80
C ILE A 370 -4.87 18.24 6.14
N ARG A 371 -3.87 19.09 6.26
CA ARG A 371 -3.55 19.78 7.52
C ARG A 371 -4.03 21.23 7.49
N PRO A 372 -4.79 21.68 8.52
CA PRO A 372 -5.28 23.05 8.58
C PRO A 372 -4.17 24.07 8.89
N ASP A 373 -3.05 23.64 9.47
CA ASP A 373 -1.89 24.48 9.78
C ASP A 373 -0.99 24.77 8.57
N GLY A 374 -1.36 24.27 7.38
CA GLY A 374 -0.61 24.45 6.14
C GLY A 374 0.66 23.61 6.03
N LEU A 375 0.96 22.76 7.01
CA LEU A 375 2.06 21.81 6.90
C LEU A 375 1.73 20.73 5.86
N LYS A 376 2.78 20.15 5.28
CA LYS A 376 2.64 19.13 4.26
C LYS A 376 2.03 17.86 4.86
N GLY A 377 0.88 17.45 4.32
CA GLY A 377 0.31 16.13 4.50
C GLY A 377 0.87 15.13 3.48
N PHE A 378 0.09 14.11 3.18
CA PHE A 378 0.43 13.11 2.16
C PHE A 378 -0.77 12.78 1.28
N GLN A 379 -0.49 12.13 0.16
CA GLN A 379 -1.44 11.33 -0.62
C GLN A 379 -0.75 10.00 -0.92
N ILE A 380 -1.48 8.92 -0.67
CA ILE A 380 -1.04 7.55 -0.94
C ILE A 380 -2.24 6.72 -1.36
N ASP A 381 -2.03 5.77 -2.27
CA ASP A 381 -3.05 4.79 -2.61
C ASP A 381 -2.93 3.58 -1.67
N ALA A 382 -4.07 2.97 -1.35
CA ALA A 382 -4.18 1.90 -0.36
C ALA A 382 -5.36 0.97 -0.65
N GLY A 383 -5.37 -0.18 0.00
CA GLY A 383 -6.55 -1.04 0.13
C GLY A 383 -7.45 -0.58 1.28
N LEU A 384 -8.74 -0.54 1.05
CA LEU A 384 -9.77 -0.16 2.02
C LEU A 384 -10.67 -1.34 2.35
N ARG A 385 -10.80 -1.68 3.64
CA ARG A 385 -11.79 -2.65 4.15
C ARG A 385 -12.63 -2.04 5.26
N ILE A 386 -13.85 -2.55 5.43
CA ILE A 386 -14.62 -2.30 6.65
C ILE A 386 -14.03 -3.13 7.79
N ARG A 387 -13.83 -2.50 8.95
CA ARG A 387 -13.26 -3.16 10.13
C ARG A 387 -14.24 -3.19 11.31
N GLY A 388 -13.90 -4.00 12.33
CA GLY A 388 -14.59 -4.08 13.62
C GLY A 388 -15.63 -5.20 13.68
N GLY A 389 -16.28 -5.28 14.82
CA GLY A 389 -17.41 -6.19 15.10
C GLY A 389 -18.73 -5.42 15.05
N TYR A 390 -19.02 -4.69 16.12
CA TYR A 390 -20.29 -3.95 16.25
C TYR A 390 -20.42 -2.80 15.24
N SER A 391 -19.33 -2.11 14.87
CA SER A 391 -19.33 -1.05 13.85
C SER A 391 -19.82 -1.52 12.47
N ARG A 392 -19.88 -2.84 12.22
CA ARG A 392 -20.42 -3.45 11.00
C ARG A 392 -21.95 -3.64 11.03
N SER A 393 -22.60 -3.24 12.13
CA SER A 393 -24.06 -3.33 12.27
C SER A 393 -24.75 -2.46 11.24
N GLY A 394 -25.83 -2.99 10.62
CA GLY A 394 -26.61 -2.26 9.61
C GLY A 394 -27.28 -0.99 10.14
N GLY A 395 -27.59 -0.93 11.42
CA GLY A 395 -28.13 0.26 12.06
C GLY A 395 -27.09 1.31 12.43
N ASN A 396 -25.78 1.03 12.28
CA ASN A 396 -24.73 2.01 12.50
C ASN A 396 -24.38 2.72 11.19
N PRO A 397 -24.73 3.99 11.02
CA PRO A 397 -24.57 4.68 9.72
C PRO A 397 -23.12 4.98 9.37
N LYS A 398 -22.22 4.92 10.34
CA LYS A 398 -20.79 5.22 10.15
C LYS A 398 -19.96 4.00 10.50
N HIS A 399 -19.37 3.34 9.49
CA HIS A 399 -18.50 2.18 9.68
C HIS A 399 -17.07 2.58 9.95
N ALA A 400 -16.35 1.76 10.71
CA ALA A 400 -14.90 1.87 10.86
C ALA A 400 -14.20 1.25 9.66
N PHE A 401 -13.06 1.83 9.28
CA PHE A 401 -12.26 1.38 8.14
C PHE A 401 -10.92 0.83 8.57
N ARG A 402 -10.29 0.09 7.68
CA ARG A 402 -8.89 -0.32 7.75
C ARG A 402 -8.23 -0.03 6.42
N LEU A 403 -7.08 0.62 6.48
CA LEU A 403 -6.20 0.87 5.36
C LEU A 403 -5.09 -0.19 5.35
N PHE A 404 -4.76 -0.67 4.16
CA PHE A 404 -3.64 -1.56 3.89
C PHE A 404 -2.75 -0.89 2.85
N PHE A 405 -1.50 -0.71 3.19
CA PHE A 405 -0.50 -0.23 2.25
C PHE A 405 0.23 -1.42 1.66
N GLY A 406 0.48 -1.42 0.37
CA GLY A 406 1.11 -2.53 -0.32
C GLY A 406 1.56 -2.14 -1.72
N PRO A 407 2.54 -2.86 -2.29
CA PRO A 407 3.08 -2.58 -3.62
C PRO A 407 2.01 -2.66 -4.72
N GLU A 408 0.95 -3.43 -4.52
CA GLU A 408 -0.20 -3.52 -5.42
C GLU A 408 -0.96 -2.19 -5.57
N TYR A 409 -0.82 -1.27 -4.60
CA TYR A 409 -1.35 0.10 -4.64
C TYR A 409 -0.28 1.14 -4.98
N GLY A 410 0.98 0.72 -5.12
CA GLY A 410 2.10 1.56 -5.56
C GLY A 410 3.17 1.81 -4.51
N ALA A 411 2.85 1.87 -3.22
CA ALA A 411 3.82 2.02 -2.14
C ALA A 411 3.64 0.91 -1.09
N PRO A 412 4.70 0.17 -0.73
CA PRO A 412 4.61 -0.95 0.21
C PRO A 412 4.18 -0.52 1.62
N THR A 413 4.46 0.72 1.99
CA THR A 413 4.18 1.27 3.32
C THR A 413 3.85 2.75 3.24
N LEU A 414 3.10 3.26 4.22
CA LEU A 414 2.97 4.69 4.45
C LEU A 414 4.19 5.19 5.21
N LYS A 415 5.00 6.07 4.61
CA LYS A 415 6.13 6.76 5.25
C LYS A 415 5.73 8.18 5.64
N TYR A 416 5.21 8.33 6.85
CA TYR A 416 4.77 9.61 7.40
C TYR A 416 4.66 9.52 8.93
N PRO A 417 5.11 10.53 9.71
CA PRO A 417 4.99 10.55 11.17
C PRO A 417 3.53 10.80 11.60
N LEU A 418 2.66 9.81 11.39
CA LEU A 418 1.22 9.88 11.61
C LEU A 418 0.86 10.23 13.07
N PHE A 419 1.72 9.86 13.99
CA PHE A 419 1.60 10.13 15.42
C PHE A 419 2.60 11.21 15.90
N GLU A 420 3.12 12.02 14.99
CA GLU A 420 4.05 13.14 15.23
C GLU A 420 5.39 12.66 15.81
N THR A 421 5.73 13.07 17.03
CA THR A 421 6.98 12.68 17.71
C THR A 421 6.84 11.38 18.48
N GLU A 422 5.69 10.71 18.39
CA GLU A 422 5.37 9.53 19.16
C GLU A 422 5.31 8.30 18.23
N GLY A 423 6.27 7.39 18.37
CA GLY A 423 6.30 6.14 17.62
C GLY A 423 7.11 6.19 16.32
N VAL A 424 6.81 5.23 15.44
CA VAL A 424 7.44 5.09 14.13
C VAL A 424 6.77 5.95 13.07
N ASP A 425 7.42 6.10 11.94
CA ASP A 425 6.94 6.86 10.78
C ASP A 425 6.68 5.98 9.54
N GLU A 426 6.66 4.66 9.71
CA GLU A 426 6.41 3.70 8.64
C GLU A 426 5.35 2.67 9.07
N PHE A 427 4.31 2.46 8.20
CA PHE A 427 3.15 1.64 8.53
C PHE A 427 2.73 0.78 7.33
N GLU A 428 2.49 -0.52 7.55
CA GLU A 428 1.84 -1.43 6.59
C GLU A 428 0.31 -1.27 6.61
N GLY A 429 -0.26 -0.82 7.72
CA GLY A 429 -1.70 -0.60 7.83
C GLY A 429 -2.09 0.29 9.01
N VAL A 430 -3.26 0.91 8.89
CA VAL A 430 -3.83 1.82 9.91
C VAL A 430 -5.34 1.57 10.03
N ASP A 431 -5.82 1.49 11.26
CA ASP A 431 -7.25 1.45 11.54
C ASP A 431 -7.84 2.86 11.69
N LEU A 432 -8.99 3.08 11.07
CA LEU A 432 -9.80 4.29 11.25
C LEU A 432 -11.07 3.92 12.01
N ARG A 433 -11.11 4.26 13.27
CA ARG A 433 -12.24 3.96 14.14
C ARG A 433 -13.26 5.09 14.12
N THR A 434 -14.53 4.72 14.09
CA THR A 434 -15.65 5.65 14.14
C THR A 434 -16.28 5.67 15.53
N SER A 435 -17.07 6.69 15.80
CA SER A 435 -18.01 6.71 16.91
C SER A 435 -19.03 5.56 16.78
N GLN A 436 -19.29 4.89 17.87
CA GLN A 436 -20.27 3.78 17.95
C GLN A 436 -20.70 3.56 19.41
N ASN A 437 -20.92 2.33 19.85
CA ASN A 437 -21.43 1.95 21.17
C ASN A 437 -20.62 2.42 22.40
N TYR A 438 -19.56 3.19 22.22
CA TYR A 438 -18.79 3.88 23.28
C TYR A 438 -18.70 5.40 23.04
N SER A 439 -19.66 5.94 22.31
CA SER A 439 -19.77 7.37 21.99
C SER A 439 -21.20 7.87 22.22
N TRP A 440 -21.35 9.12 22.55
CA TRP A 440 -22.64 9.80 22.70
C TRP A 440 -23.53 9.77 21.43
N SER A 441 -22.92 9.58 20.27
CA SER A 441 -23.64 9.52 18.99
C SER A 441 -24.36 8.21 18.72
N TYR A 442 -24.25 7.21 19.60
CA TYR A 442 -24.94 5.94 19.46
C TYR A 442 -26.32 5.95 20.11
N GLU A 443 -27.38 5.78 19.32
CA GLU A 443 -28.77 5.85 19.79
C GLU A 443 -29.30 4.55 20.46
N GLY A 444 -28.48 3.51 20.57
CA GLY A 444 -28.88 2.15 20.94
C GLY A 444 -29.11 1.88 22.43
N GLY A 445 -29.20 2.88 23.30
CA GLY A 445 -29.48 2.63 24.72
C GLY A 445 -29.29 3.82 25.65
N ASN A 446 -29.97 3.78 26.78
CA ASN A 446 -29.98 4.86 27.79
C ASN A 446 -28.61 5.18 28.44
N SER A 447 -27.57 4.40 28.19
CA SER A 447 -26.26 4.59 28.80
C SER A 447 -25.29 5.40 27.93
N ASN A 448 -25.55 5.55 26.64
CA ASN A 448 -24.57 6.07 25.71
C ASN A 448 -24.48 7.61 25.70
N SER A 449 -25.47 8.32 26.20
CA SER A 449 -25.44 9.78 26.35
C SER A 449 -24.28 10.28 27.25
N HIS A 450 -23.66 9.41 28.02
CA HIS A 450 -22.51 9.70 28.87
C HIS A 450 -21.18 9.21 28.31
N ASP A 451 -21.18 8.53 27.17
CA ASP A 451 -19.96 8.06 26.53
C ASP A 451 -19.25 9.21 25.80
N THR A 452 -17.93 9.23 25.85
CA THR A 452 -17.13 10.41 25.49
C THR A 452 -16.28 10.24 24.23
N PHE A 453 -16.26 9.06 23.60
CA PHE A 453 -15.40 8.70 22.48
C PHE A 453 -13.88 8.77 22.77
N VAL A 454 -13.48 8.97 24.04
CA VAL A 454 -12.07 9.02 24.47
C VAL A 454 -11.63 7.79 25.29
N ARG A 455 -12.54 6.87 25.57
CA ARG A 455 -12.28 5.71 26.45
C ARG A 455 -11.08 4.89 26.02
N GLU A 456 -10.98 4.57 24.74
CA GLU A 456 -9.86 3.76 24.22
C GLU A 456 -8.55 4.53 24.22
N VAL A 457 -8.56 5.80 23.85
CA VAL A 457 -7.36 6.66 23.91
C VAL A 457 -6.86 6.75 25.35
N PHE A 458 -7.77 7.02 26.28
CA PHE A 458 -7.44 7.07 27.72
C PHE A 458 -6.80 5.76 28.21
N SER A 459 -7.35 4.61 27.83
CA SER A 459 -6.80 3.31 28.24
C SER A 459 -5.39 3.09 27.68
N ARG A 460 -5.15 3.47 26.43
CA ARG A 460 -3.81 3.35 25.79
C ARG A 460 -2.81 4.33 26.38
N ASP A 461 -3.23 5.58 26.60
CA ASP A 461 -2.38 6.59 27.25
C ASP A 461 -2.04 6.18 28.66
N THR A 462 -2.96 5.54 29.38
CA THR A 462 -2.67 4.96 30.69
C THR A 462 -1.62 3.88 30.62
N GLN A 463 -1.68 2.97 29.63
CA GLN A 463 -0.62 1.98 29.41
C GLN A 463 0.73 2.64 29.10
N ARG A 464 0.75 3.66 28.23
CA ARG A 464 1.95 4.46 27.98
C ARG A 464 2.54 5.02 29.27
N ASP A 465 1.69 5.68 30.07
CA ASP A 465 2.12 6.34 31.30
C ASP A 465 2.61 5.34 32.37
N MET A 466 2.16 4.09 32.27
CA MET A 466 2.68 2.95 33.06
C MET A 466 3.97 2.36 32.46
N GLY A 467 4.47 2.88 31.34
CA GLY A 467 5.67 2.37 30.66
C GLY A 467 5.45 1.01 29.96
N ARG A 468 4.22 0.69 29.55
CA ARG A 468 3.86 -0.57 28.89
C ARG A 468 3.69 -0.39 27.39
N PRO A 469 3.79 -1.46 26.59
CA PRO A 469 3.45 -1.42 25.17
C PRO A 469 2.02 -0.92 24.94
N TYR A 470 1.85 -0.01 24.01
CA TYR A 470 0.56 0.58 23.68
C TYR A 470 0.49 0.95 22.20
N THR A 471 -0.70 1.03 21.65
CA THR A 471 -0.94 1.52 20.29
C THR A 471 -1.36 2.99 20.32
N ARG A 472 -0.83 3.78 19.41
CA ARG A 472 -1.04 5.23 19.36
C ARG A 472 -2.31 5.56 18.60
N SER A 473 -2.86 6.74 18.88
CA SER A 473 -4.10 7.21 18.27
C SER A 473 -4.08 8.72 18.09
N ARG A 474 -4.75 9.19 17.03
CA ARG A 474 -5.03 10.61 16.79
C ARG A 474 -6.43 10.76 16.22
N TYR A 475 -7.07 11.89 16.49
CA TYR A 475 -8.38 12.21 15.93
C TYR A 475 -8.24 12.97 14.62
N TYR A 476 -9.15 12.66 13.70
CA TYR A 476 -9.23 13.28 12.38
C TYR A 476 -10.68 13.53 11.99
N HIS A 477 -10.92 14.59 11.25
CA HIS A 477 -12.12 14.70 10.45
C HIS A 477 -12.00 13.77 9.24
N LEU A 478 -12.97 12.91 9.03
CA LEU A 478 -12.98 12.01 7.87
C LEU A 478 -13.91 12.57 6.80
N TYR A 479 -13.39 12.62 5.58
CA TYR A 479 -14.16 12.87 4.35
C TYR A 479 -14.16 11.60 3.50
N LEU A 480 -15.31 11.28 2.92
CA LEU A 480 -15.50 10.16 2.00
C LEU A 480 -16.02 10.73 0.68
N ASP A 481 -15.21 10.66 -0.37
CA ASP A 481 -15.49 11.29 -1.68
C ASP A 481 -16.00 12.74 -1.54
N GLY A 482 -15.33 13.54 -0.71
CA GLY A 482 -15.64 14.94 -0.46
C GLY A 482 -16.81 15.19 0.50
N GLN A 483 -17.52 14.15 0.95
CA GLN A 483 -18.55 14.29 1.98
C GLN A 483 -17.94 14.18 3.36
N TYR A 484 -18.24 15.11 4.25
CA TYR A 484 -17.85 14.98 5.66
C TYR A 484 -18.53 13.74 6.26
N TRP A 485 -17.71 12.83 6.75
CA TRP A 485 -18.20 11.52 7.21
C TRP A 485 -18.24 11.40 8.72
N GLY A 486 -17.58 12.29 9.44
CA GLY A 486 -17.60 12.37 10.90
C GLY A 486 -16.22 12.47 11.53
N LEU A 487 -16.20 12.45 12.85
CA LEU A 487 -14.97 12.38 13.65
C LEU A 487 -14.51 10.93 13.74
N TYR A 488 -13.28 10.67 13.33
CA TYR A 488 -12.63 9.36 13.37
C TYR A 488 -11.36 9.42 14.20
N GLN A 489 -10.92 8.24 14.62
CA GLN A 489 -9.69 8.05 15.37
C GLN A 489 -8.82 7.08 14.60
N THR A 490 -7.59 7.51 14.24
CA THR A 490 -6.58 6.54 13.78
C THR A 490 -6.10 5.68 14.92
N GLN A 491 -5.67 4.49 14.59
CA GLN A 491 -5.07 3.58 15.55
C GLN A 491 -3.99 2.77 14.85
N GLU A 492 -2.83 2.66 15.48
CA GLU A 492 -1.84 1.66 15.11
C GLU A 492 -2.46 0.28 15.17
N ARG A 493 -2.11 -0.53 14.23
CA ARG A 493 -2.55 -1.90 14.18
C ARG A 493 -1.59 -2.77 14.99
N ALA A 494 -2.10 -3.49 16.00
CA ALA A 494 -1.33 -4.48 16.74
C ALA A 494 -1.17 -5.73 15.85
N GLU A 495 -0.07 -5.82 15.15
CA GLU A 495 0.31 -6.89 14.23
C GLU A 495 1.82 -7.15 14.31
N ALA A 496 2.33 -8.12 13.56
CA ALA A 496 3.74 -8.52 13.61
C ALA A 496 4.69 -7.37 13.25
N SER A 497 4.36 -6.56 12.22
CA SER A 497 5.15 -5.39 11.85
C SER A 497 5.20 -4.31 12.94
N TYR A 498 4.09 -4.09 13.66
CA TYR A 498 4.09 -3.25 14.86
C TYR A 498 5.05 -3.80 15.94
N ALA A 499 4.99 -5.11 16.20
CA ALA A 499 5.83 -5.74 17.20
C ALA A 499 7.33 -5.61 16.83
N ALA A 500 7.69 -5.90 15.59
CA ALA A 500 9.05 -5.72 15.09
C ALA A 500 9.53 -4.26 15.22
N SER A 501 8.68 -3.29 14.87
CA SER A 501 9.01 -1.86 14.94
C SER A 501 9.31 -1.35 16.35
N TYR A 502 8.67 -1.91 17.39
CA TYR A 502 8.80 -1.42 18.77
C TYR A 502 9.58 -2.32 19.70
N PHE A 503 9.72 -3.60 19.39
CA PHE A 503 10.42 -4.58 20.26
C PHE A 503 11.69 -5.13 19.58
N GLY A 504 11.91 -4.82 18.28
CA GLY A 504 13.04 -5.32 17.50
C GLY A 504 12.80 -6.71 16.93
N GLY A 505 13.79 -7.25 16.21
CA GLY A 505 13.65 -8.50 15.44
C GLY A 505 12.89 -8.28 14.13
N ASP A 506 12.61 -9.38 13.44
CA ASP A 506 11.85 -9.39 12.20
C ASP A 506 10.38 -9.71 12.49
N LYS A 507 9.46 -9.34 11.58
CA LYS A 507 8.02 -9.59 11.78
C LYS A 507 7.69 -11.09 11.84
N GLU A 508 8.50 -11.92 11.22
CA GLU A 508 8.41 -13.38 11.22
C GLU A 508 8.70 -13.98 12.61
N ASP A 509 9.33 -13.22 13.51
CA ASP A 509 9.60 -13.63 14.90
C ASP A 509 8.36 -13.52 15.82
N TYR A 510 7.24 -12.96 15.32
CA TYR A 510 6.08 -12.62 16.14
C TYR A 510 4.82 -13.39 15.76
N ASP A 511 4.23 -14.04 16.75
CA ASP A 511 2.87 -14.54 16.68
C ASP A 511 1.88 -13.46 17.16
N VAL A 512 0.86 -13.14 16.38
CA VAL A 512 -0.24 -12.23 16.77
C VAL A 512 -1.54 -13.01 16.89
N VAL A 513 -2.06 -13.10 18.10
CA VAL A 513 -3.22 -13.91 18.42
C VAL A 513 -4.42 -13.02 18.72
N LYS A 514 -5.53 -13.34 18.09
CA LYS A 514 -6.80 -12.61 18.21
C LYS A 514 -7.91 -13.53 18.66
N SER A 515 -8.70 -13.04 19.59
CA SER A 515 -9.96 -13.66 19.98
C SER A 515 -11.10 -13.07 19.16
N LYS A 516 -11.97 -13.91 18.64
CA LYS A 516 -13.21 -13.52 17.94
C LYS A 516 -14.42 -14.22 18.53
N ALA A 517 -15.60 -13.58 18.47
CA ALA A 517 -16.85 -14.24 18.85
C ALA A 517 -17.15 -15.38 17.87
N GLY A 518 -17.31 -16.58 18.40
CA GLY A 518 -17.67 -17.80 17.66
C GLY A 518 -19.03 -18.34 18.08
N ASN A 519 -19.45 -19.45 17.49
CA ASN A 519 -20.69 -20.15 17.83
C ASN A 519 -20.61 -20.78 19.23
N GLY A 520 -21.05 -20.03 20.23
CA GLY A 520 -21.12 -20.50 21.63
C GLY A 520 -19.88 -20.16 22.48
N GLY A 521 -19.00 -19.26 22.04
CA GLY A 521 -17.82 -18.83 22.77
C GLY A 521 -16.93 -17.90 21.96
N TYR A 522 -15.65 -17.85 22.33
CA TYR A 522 -14.62 -17.14 21.60
C TYR A 522 -13.69 -18.14 20.91
N ASP A 523 -13.52 -17.99 19.62
CA ASP A 523 -12.50 -18.68 18.86
C ASP A 523 -11.19 -17.89 18.91
N ILE A 524 -10.08 -18.58 18.84
CA ILE A 524 -8.74 -17.99 18.81
C ILE A 524 -8.14 -18.26 17.42
N GLU A 525 -7.63 -17.20 16.80
CA GLU A 525 -6.93 -17.29 15.52
C GLU A 525 -5.59 -16.55 15.59
N ALA A 526 -4.56 -17.05 14.90
CA ALA A 526 -3.37 -16.28 14.59
C ALA A 526 -3.68 -15.39 13.39
N THR A 527 -3.43 -14.09 13.52
CA THR A 527 -3.50 -13.16 12.39
C THR A 527 -2.14 -12.97 11.74
N ASP A 528 -1.07 -13.29 12.48
CA ASP A 528 0.31 -13.39 12.02
C ASP A 528 0.95 -14.56 12.76
N GLY A 529 1.90 -15.26 12.14
CA GLY A 529 2.59 -16.41 12.72
C GLY A 529 1.67 -17.60 13.04
N THR A 530 1.87 -18.22 14.20
CA THR A 530 1.23 -19.46 14.63
C THR A 530 0.47 -19.34 15.95
N LEU A 531 -0.21 -20.41 16.34
CA LEU A 531 -0.83 -20.53 17.67
C LEU A 531 0.02 -21.32 18.67
N ASP A 532 1.25 -21.67 18.36
CA ASP A 532 1.99 -22.63 19.17
C ASP A 532 2.41 -22.06 20.52
N ALA A 533 2.89 -20.82 20.58
CA ALA A 533 3.18 -20.13 21.84
C ALA A 533 1.91 -19.92 22.69
N TRP A 534 0.81 -19.57 22.04
CA TRP A 534 -0.49 -19.46 22.71
C TRP A 534 -0.94 -20.80 23.33
N ARG A 535 -0.82 -21.91 22.60
CA ARG A 535 -1.18 -23.25 23.09
C ARG A 535 -0.32 -23.67 24.30
N GLN A 536 0.97 -23.32 24.30
CA GLN A 536 1.83 -23.57 25.45
C GLN A 536 1.36 -22.81 26.70
N LEU A 537 1.06 -21.51 26.55
CA LEU A 537 0.51 -20.69 27.63
C LEU A 537 -0.85 -21.23 28.10
N TRP A 538 -1.75 -21.57 27.18
CA TRP A 538 -3.06 -22.11 27.49
C TRP A 538 -3.00 -23.42 28.27
N ASN A 539 -2.11 -24.33 27.88
CA ASN A 539 -1.90 -25.61 28.58
C ASN A 539 -1.30 -25.39 29.98
N ALA A 540 -0.37 -24.45 30.12
CA ALA A 540 0.17 -24.08 31.41
C ALA A 540 -0.93 -23.51 32.34
N ALA A 541 -1.77 -22.61 31.82
CA ALA A 541 -2.89 -22.05 32.56
C ALA A 541 -3.93 -23.12 32.94
N GLY A 542 -4.22 -24.07 32.05
CA GLY A 542 -5.11 -25.20 32.31
C GLY A 542 -4.62 -26.14 33.41
N SER A 543 -3.31 -26.17 33.67
CA SER A 543 -2.71 -26.93 34.77
C SER A 543 -2.81 -26.23 36.15
N GLY A 544 -3.23 -24.96 36.15
CA GLY A 544 -3.41 -24.15 37.35
C GLY A 544 -2.16 -23.37 37.78
N PHE A 545 -2.42 -22.27 38.48
CA PHE A 545 -1.39 -21.41 39.11
C PHE A 545 -1.61 -21.31 40.61
N ASP A 546 -1.98 -22.43 41.22
CA ASP A 546 -2.39 -22.56 42.63
C ASP A 546 -1.20 -22.60 43.63
N ASN A 547 0.03 -22.55 43.13
CA ASN A 547 1.24 -22.48 43.93
C ASN A 547 2.30 -21.59 43.26
N ASP A 548 3.25 -21.12 44.09
CA ASP A 548 4.30 -20.21 43.66
C ASP A 548 5.19 -20.81 42.55
N ASP A 549 5.45 -22.11 42.54
CA ASP A 549 6.29 -22.75 41.55
C ASP A 549 5.68 -22.65 40.16
N THR A 550 4.39 -22.97 39.97
CA THR A 550 3.68 -22.86 38.68
C THR A 550 3.51 -21.41 38.27
N TYR A 551 3.25 -20.49 39.21
CA TYR A 551 3.09 -19.08 38.96
C TYR A 551 4.39 -18.41 38.46
N TYR A 552 5.51 -18.67 39.12
CA TYR A 552 6.80 -18.11 38.70
C TYR A 552 7.34 -18.79 37.45
N ARG A 553 7.12 -20.09 37.28
CA ARG A 553 7.61 -20.86 36.14
C ARG A 553 7.05 -20.36 34.81
N VAL A 554 5.75 -19.99 34.71
CA VAL A 554 5.15 -19.45 33.51
C VAL A 554 5.76 -18.11 33.09
N GLN A 555 6.34 -17.38 34.03
CA GLN A 555 7.08 -16.15 33.83
C GLN A 555 8.57 -16.38 33.49
N GLY A 556 9.01 -17.64 33.46
CA GLY A 556 10.41 -18.00 33.27
C GLY A 556 11.28 -17.77 34.53
N LEU A 557 10.69 -17.81 35.72
CA LEU A 557 11.33 -17.52 37.00
C LEU A 557 11.38 -18.76 37.92
N ASN A 558 12.29 -18.76 38.84
CA ASN A 558 12.29 -19.61 40.04
C ASN A 558 11.27 -19.07 41.07
N PRO A 559 10.87 -19.87 42.08
CA PRO A 559 9.97 -19.42 43.14
C PRO A 559 10.49 -18.23 43.98
N ASP A 560 11.80 -17.98 43.96
CA ASP A 560 12.43 -16.81 44.61
C ASP A 560 12.42 -15.54 43.71
N GLY A 561 11.80 -15.61 42.54
CA GLY A 561 11.72 -14.50 41.58
C GLY A 561 12.95 -14.33 40.69
N THR A 562 13.98 -15.16 40.81
CA THR A 562 15.17 -15.08 39.96
C THR A 562 14.92 -15.72 38.60
N ARG A 563 15.55 -15.19 37.51
CA ARG A 563 15.43 -15.73 36.15
C ARG A 563 15.97 -17.16 36.07
N ASN A 564 15.16 -18.08 35.51
CA ASN A 564 15.60 -19.44 35.21
C ASN A 564 15.70 -19.61 33.66
N PRO A 565 16.90 -19.76 33.10
CA PRO A 565 17.10 -19.87 31.65
C PRO A 565 16.52 -21.17 31.04
N SER A 566 16.22 -22.18 31.89
CA SER A 566 15.59 -23.44 31.45
C SER A 566 14.06 -23.33 31.33
N TYR A 567 13.46 -22.25 31.81
CA TYR A 567 12.01 -22.03 31.73
C TYR A 567 11.71 -20.99 30.65
N PRO A 568 10.82 -21.29 29.65
CA PRO A 568 10.37 -20.29 28.73
C PRO A 568 9.57 -19.21 29.49
N LYS A 569 9.73 -17.94 29.08
CA LYS A 569 8.83 -16.86 29.51
C LYS A 569 7.57 -16.95 28.66
N LEU A 570 6.51 -17.56 29.16
CA LEU A 570 5.23 -17.71 28.45
C LEU A 570 4.28 -16.54 28.73
N LEU A 571 4.44 -15.83 29.86
CA LEU A 571 3.56 -14.74 30.26
C LEU A 571 4.38 -13.57 30.82
N ASP A 572 4.12 -12.40 30.32
CA ASP A 572 4.55 -11.12 30.90
C ASP A 572 3.42 -10.60 31.80
N VAL A 573 3.50 -10.90 33.09
CA VAL A 573 2.48 -10.53 34.07
C VAL A 573 2.37 -9.01 34.23
N ASP A 574 3.50 -8.31 34.16
CA ASP A 574 3.54 -6.85 34.28
C ASP A 574 2.82 -6.14 33.13
N ASN A 575 2.79 -6.76 31.95
CA ASN A 575 2.07 -6.22 30.79
C ASN A 575 0.61 -6.69 30.74
N LEU A 576 0.27 -7.76 31.47
CA LEU A 576 -1.11 -8.26 31.54
C LEU A 576 -1.99 -7.41 32.48
N ILE A 577 -1.42 -6.86 33.56
CA ILE A 577 -2.12 -6.04 34.56
C ILE A 577 -2.32 -4.63 34.06
#